data_98f9b55529ff8951865f0e3727a0f3fb
#
_entry.id   98f9b55529ff8951865f0e3727a0f3fb
#
_cell.length_a   1.000
_cell.length_b   1.000
_cell.length_c   1.000
_cell.angle_alpha   90.00
_cell.angle_beta   90.00
_cell.angle_gamma   90.00
#
_symmetry.space_group_name_H-M   'P 1'
#
loop_
_entity.id
_entity.type
_entity.pdbx_description
1 polymer ?
#
loop_
_entity_poly.entity_id
_entity_poly.type
_entity_poly.pdbx_seq_one_letter_code
_entity_poly.pdbx_strand_id
1 'polypeptide(L)'
;MYYLESASMDPAWNLALEQFVFDQLGPREDCFMLWQNDRTIVVGKYQNVLEEINSTYVKEHGITVVRRLSGGGAVYHDRGNLNFTFVARDCQGGMIDFSSFCRPVVDALREMGVPAQINGLSLIHI
;
A
#
# COMPACT_ATOMS: atom_id res chain seq x y z
N MET A 1 6.80 -15.89 -9.45
CA MET A 1 6.26 -14.79 -8.62
C MET A 1 5.53 -15.37 -7.42
N TYR A 2 5.89 -14.97 -6.21
CA TYR A 2 5.18 -15.36 -5.00
C TYR A 2 3.93 -14.48 -4.80
N TYR A 3 2.84 -15.12 -4.41
CA TYR A 3 1.63 -14.45 -3.94
C TYR A 3 1.50 -14.60 -2.42
N LEU A 4 1.24 -13.49 -1.75
CA LEU A 4 0.99 -13.45 -0.31
C LEU A 4 -0.29 -12.66 -0.02
N GLU A 5 -0.99 -13.06 1.01
CA GLU A 5 -2.14 -12.34 1.54
C GLU A 5 -1.99 -12.21 3.05
N SER A 6 -2.08 -10.99 3.56
CA SER A 6 -2.08 -10.78 5.00
C SER A 6 -3.50 -10.92 5.55
N ALA A 7 -3.69 -11.83 6.48
CA ALA A 7 -4.94 -11.96 7.23
C ALA A 7 -5.07 -10.94 8.37
N SER A 8 -4.01 -10.17 8.66
CA SER A 8 -4.00 -9.16 9.72
C SER A 8 -4.56 -7.83 9.23
N MET A 9 -5.29 -7.14 10.10
CA MET A 9 -5.72 -5.74 9.92
C MET A 9 -4.84 -4.75 10.72
N ASP A 10 -3.81 -5.26 11.41
CA ASP A 10 -2.88 -4.45 12.18
C ASP A 10 -1.88 -3.77 11.23
N PRO A 11 -1.85 -2.43 11.17
CA PRO A 11 -0.97 -1.71 10.26
C PRO A 11 0.51 -1.89 10.56
N ALA A 12 0.90 -2.06 11.84
CA ALA A 12 2.29 -2.28 12.20
C ALA A 12 2.77 -3.66 11.70
N TRP A 13 1.93 -4.68 11.85
CA TRP A 13 2.19 -6.01 11.31
C TRP A 13 2.30 -5.97 9.78
N ASN A 14 1.35 -5.34 9.11
CA ASN A 14 1.31 -5.30 7.65
C ASN A 14 2.51 -4.57 7.04
N LEU A 15 2.91 -3.43 7.62
CA LEU A 15 4.11 -2.71 7.17
C LEU A 15 5.40 -3.49 7.45
N ALA A 16 5.47 -4.20 8.59
CA ALA A 16 6.61 -5.06 8.88
C ALA A 16 6.68 -6.25 7.93
N LEU A 17 5.54 -6.86 7.59
CA LEU A 17 5.45 -7.93 6.60
C LEU A 17 5.86 -7.43 5.20
N GLU A 18 5.38 -6.27 4.77
CA GLU A 18 5.79 -5.64 3.51
C GLU A 18 7.31 -5.43 3.46
N GLN A 19 7.90 -4.92 4.53
CA GLN A 19 9.34 -4.74 4.63
C GLN A 19 10.09 -6.08 4.56
N PHE A 20 9.60 -7.10 5.25
CA PHE A 20 10.18 -8.45 5.19
C PHE A 20 10.12 -9.02 3.76
N VAL A 21 8.99 -8.86 3.08
CA VAL A 21 8.83 -9.30 1.68
C VAL A 21 9.84 -8.57 0.79
N PHE A 22 9.99 -7.27 0.96
CA PHE A 22 10.95 -6.46 0.19
C PHE A 22 12.40 -6.90 0.45
N ASP A 23 12.80 -7.07 1.72
CA ASP A 23 14.20 -7.31 2.09
C ASP A 23 14.63 -8.77 1.90
N GLN A 24 13.73 -9.73 2.14
CA GLN A 24 14.09 -11.14 2.25
C GLN A 24 13.61 -11.98 1.06
N LEU A 25 12.44 -11.68 0.51
CA LEU A 25 11.88 -12.43 -0.61
C LEU A 25 12.16 -11.75 -1.95
N GLY A 26 12.00 -10.44 -2.03
CA GLY A 26 12.20 -9.65 -3.24
C GLY A 26 13.54 -9.88 -3.94
N PRO A 27 14.68 -10.03 -3.23
CA PRO A 27 15.96 -10.38 -3.89
C PRO A 27 15.99 -11.75 -4.55
N ARG A 28 15.08 -12.64 -4.19
CA ARG A 28 15.04 -14.03 -4.67
C ARG A 28 14.02 -14.24 -5.78
N GLU A 29 12.87 -13.60 -5.64
CA GLU A 29 11.72 -13.80 -6.52
C GLU A 29 10.83 -12.56 -6.51
N ASP A 30 10.16 -12.28 -7.63
CA ASP A 30 9.13 -11.24 -7.68
C ASP A 30 7.97 -11.63 -6.77
N CYS A 31 7.41 -10.65 -6.05
CA CYS A 31 6.34 -10.87 -5.09
C CYS A 31 5.16 -9.95 -5.36
N PHE A 32 3.96 -10.46 -5.15
CA PHE A 32 2.72 -9.72 -5.10
C PHE A 32 2.02 -9.98 -3.76
N MET A 33 1.68 -8.93 -3.05
CA MET A 33 1.07 -9.02 -1.73
C MET A 33 -0.22 -8.21 -1.68
N LEU A 34 -1.28 -8.80 -1.11
CA LEU A 34 -2.54 -8.14 -0.77
C LEU A 34 -2.67 -7.99 0.74
N TRP A 35 -3.15 -6.83 1.19
CA TRP A 35 -3.30 -6.54 2.61
C TRP A 35 -4.26 -5.39 2.88
N GLN A 36 -4.82 -5.34 4.09
CA GLN A 36 -5.74 -4.30 4.53
C GLN A 36 -5.38 -3.83 5.94
N ASN A 37 -5.70 -2.58 6.23
CA ASN A 37 -5.63 -2.02 7.58
C ASN A 37 -7.01 -1.57 8.04
N ASP A 38 -7.29 -1.66 9.34
CA ASP A 38 -8.50 -1.08 9.91
C ASP A 38 -8.18 0.30 10.52
N ARG A 39 -8.96 1.32 10.15
CA ARG A 39 -8.92 2.70 10.68
C ARG A 39 -7.50 3.23 10.97
N THR A 40 -6.72 3.39 9.92
CA THR A 40 -5.30 3.72 10.01
C THR A 40 -4.96 4.94 9.17
N ILE A 41 -4.19 5.87 9.73
CA ILE A 41 -3.49 6.89 8.96
C ILE A 41 -2.04 6.43 8.74
N VAL A 42 -1.64 6.30 7.48
CA VAL A 42 -0.28 5.95 7.09
C VAL A 42 0.41 7.21 6.60
N VAL A 43 1.36 7.72 7.38
CA VAL A 43 2.15 8.89 6.98
C VAL A 43 3.41 8.49 6.21
N GLY A 44 3.83 9.34 5.29
CA GLY A 44 5.06 9.13 4.53
C GLY A 44 6.31 9.29 5.38
N LYS A 45 7.42 8.73 4.91
CA LYS A 45 8.71 8.68 5.62
C LYS A 45 9.17 10.04 6.16
N TYR A 46 8.96 11.11 5.40
CA TYR A 46 9.51 12.43 5.69
C TYR A 46 8.47 13.43 6.22
N GLN A 47 7.21 13.01 6.39
CA GLN A 47 6.15 13.91 6.88
C GLN A 47 6.24 14.15 8.38
N ASN A 48 5.87 15.36 8.80
CA ASN A 48 5.64 15.67 10.21
C ASN A 48 4.24 15.18 10.62
N VAL A 49 4.19 14.16 11.46
CA VAL A 49 2.91 13.55 11.88
C VAL A 49 1.95 14.56 12.47
N LEU A 50 2.43 15.50 13.30
CA LEU A 50 1.58 16.46 13.99
C LEU A 50 0.92 17.48 13.04
N GLU A 51 1.51 17.71 11.88
CA GLU A 51 0.94 18.58 10.83
C GLU A 51 -0.07 17.83 9.95
N GLU A 52 0.05 16.50 9.85
CA GLU A 52 -0.78 15.68 8.97
C GLU A 52 -2.06 15.16 9.65
N ILE A 53 -2.14 15.20 10.99
CA ILE A 53 -3.25 14.60 11.72
C ILE A 53 -3.92 15.60 12.68
N ASN A 54 -5.20 15.43 12.90
CA ASN A 54 -5.90 16.00 14.07
C ASN A 54 -5.74 15.04 15.24
N SER A 55 -4.78 15.30 16.12
CA SER A 55 -4.41 14.41 17.23
C SER A 55 -5.56 14.12 18.18
N THR A 56 -6.43 15.10 18.45
CA THR A 56 -7.61 14.93 19.30
C THR A 56 -8.60 13.97 18.66
N TYR A 57 -8.94 14.21 17.40
CA TYR A 57 -9.87 13.36 16.65
C TYR A 57 -9.36 11.91 16.53
N VAL A 58 -8.07 11.75 16.19
CA VAL A 58 -7.41 10.44 16.07
C VAL A 58 -7.53 9.64 17.37
N LYS A 59 -7.25 10.28 18.51
CA LYS A 59 -7.33 9.64 19.82
C LYS A 59 -8.77 9.28 20.20
N GLU A 60 -9.72 10.19 20.01
CA GLU A 60 -11.13 9.98 20.33
C GLU A 60 -11.78 8.86 19.51
N HIS A 61 -11.35 8.69 18.26
CA HIS A 61 -11.91 7.70 17.34
C HIS A 61 -11.09 6.40 17.25
N GLY A 62 -10.02 6.27 18.05
CA GLY A 62 -9.19 5.07 18.08
C GLY A 62 -8.54 4.76 16.72
N ILE A 63 -8.10 5.81 16.00
CA ILE A 63 -7.40 5.67 14.73
C ILE A 63 -5.93 5.38 14.99
N THR A 64 -5.39 4.35 14.38
CA THR A 64 -3.97 4.03 14.47
C THR A 64 -3.17 4.91 13.50
N VAL A 65 -2.03 5.43 13.95
CA VAL A 65 -1.13 6.21 13.09
C VAL A 65 0.19 5.47 12.96
N VAL A 66 0.60 5.19 11.73
CA VAL A 66 1.86 4.51 11.42
C VAL A 66 2.64 5.28 10.36
N ARG A 67 3.93 5.05 10.30
CA ARG A 67 4.84 5.63 9.29
C ARG A 67 5.33 4.54 8.37
N ARG A 68 5.19 4.74 7.05
CA ARG A 68 5.80 3.85 6.06
C ARG A 68 7.25 4.26 5.75
N LEU A 69 8.02 3.35 5.21
CA LEU A 69 9.42 3.58 4.84
C LEU A 69 9.60 4.31 3.51
N SER A 70 8.56 4.38 2.70
CA SER A 70 8.55 5.15 1.45
C SER A 70 8.09 6.60 1.66
N GLY A 71 8.47 7.49 0.72
CA GLY A 71 8.01 8.88 0.71
C GLY A 71 6.54 9.04 0.32
N GLY A 72 6.14 10.28 0.07
CA GLY A 72 4.78 10.64 -0.34
C GLY A 72 3.91 11.17 0.80
N GLY A 73 2.65 11.50 0.48
CA GLY A 73 1.67 12.09 1.40
C GLY A 73 1.03 11.09 2.38
N ALA A 74 0.29 11.60 3.35
CA ALA A 74 -0.49 10.78 4.25
C ALA A 74 -1.74 10.22 3.56
N VAL A 75 -2.09 8.99 3.89
CA VAL A 75 -3.29 8.31 3.39
C VAL A 75 -4.08 7.69 4.54
N TYR A 76 -5.40 7.59 4.37
CA TYR A 76 -6.27 6.91 5.31
C TYR A 76 -6.67 5.55 4.76
N HIS A 77 -6.54 4.53 5.59
CA HIS A 77 -6.96 3.15 5.29
C HIS A 77 -8.09 2.72 6.22
N ASP A 78 -9.07 2.05 5.66
CA ASP A 78 -10.09 1.31 6.38
C ASP A 78 -10.42 0.00 5.66
N ARG A 79 -11.46 -0.70 6.09
CA ARG A 79 -11.84 -1.99 5.49
C ARG A 79 -12.40 -1.89 4.07
N GLY A 80 -12.69 -0.69 3.60
CA GLY A 80 -13.07 -0.42 2.20
C GLY A 80 -11.86 -0.24 1.28
N ASN A 81 -10.64 -0.19 1.84
CA ASN A 81 -9.41 -0.02 1.10
C ASN A 81 -8.59 -1.31 1.06
N LEU A 82 -8.33 -1.83 -0.13
CA LEU A 82 -7.41 -2.94 -0.36
C LEU A 82 -6.07 -2.40 -0.85
N ASN A 83 -5.01 -2.73 -0.13
CA ASN A 83 -3.65 -2.41 -0.55
C ASN A 83 -3.06 -3.57 -1.33
N PHE A 84 -2.22 -3.24 -2.31
CA PHE A 84 -1.40 -4.22 -3.00
C PHE A 84 0.05 -3.72 -3.09
N THR A 85 0.98 -4.66 -3.00
CA THR A 85 2.42 -4.40 -3.10
C THR A 85 3.02 -5.32 -4.15
N PHE A 86 3.70 -4.73 -5.12
CA PHE A 86 4.57 -5.46 -6.03
C PHE A 86 6.03 -5.24 -5.63
N VAL A 87 6.77 -6.32 -5.50
CA VAL A 87 8.23 -6.30 -5.37
C VAL A 87 8.82 -6.99 -6.58
N ALA A 88 9.50 -6.23 -7.43
CA ALA A 88 10.15 -6.72 -8.62
C ALA A 88 11.68 -6.65 -8.48
N ARG A 89 12.37 -7.71 -8.87
CA ARG A 89 13.83 -7.85 -8.73
C ARG A 89 14.63 -6.92 -9.63
N ASP A 90 14.13 -6.63 -10.79
CA ASP A 90 14.89 -5.94 -11.83
C ASP A 90 14.06 -4.83 -12.49
N CYS A 91 14.13 -3.65 -11.91
CA CYS A 91 13.66 -2.44 -12.56
C CYS A 91 14.84 -1.83 -13.36
N GLN A 92 15.32 -2.54 -14.39
CA GLN A 92 16.35 -2.00 -15.28
C GLN A 92 15.82 -0.76 -15.98
N GLY A 93 16.38 0.42 -15.63
CA GLY A 93 16.16 1.62 -16.39
C GLY A 93 15.66 2.86 -15.67
N GLY A 94 15.73 2.93 -14.37
CA GLY A 94 15.79 4.22 -13.66
C GLY A 94 14.50 5.00 -13.45
N MET A 95 13.39 4.69 -14.08
CA MET A 95 12.12 5.36 -13.82
C MET A 95 11.04 4.31 -13.55
N ILE A 96 10.55 4.29 -12.32
CA ILE A 96 9.44 3.40 -11.94
C ILE A 96 8.18 3.89 -12.65
N ASP A 97 7.74 3.16 -13.66
CA ASP A 97 6.44 3.38 -14.28
C ASP A 97 5.33 2.73 -13.43
N PHE A 98 4.76 3.52 -12.53
CA PHE A 98 3.66 3.07 -11.68
C PHE A 98 2.47 2.54 -12.48
N SER A 99 2.25 3.04 -13.70
CA SER A 99 1.14 2.59 -14.54
C SER A 99 1.31 1.13 -14.94
N SER A 100 2.53 0.67 -15.19
CA SER A 100 2.81 -0.72 -15.57
C SER A 100 2.48 -1.70 -14.44
N PHE A 101 2.68 -1.30 -13.17
CA PHE A 101 2.34 -2.10 -12.00
C PHE A 101 0.85 -2.08 -11.65
N CYS A 102 0.17 -0.97 -11.91
CA CYS A 102 -1.27 -0.86 -11.65
C CYS A 102 -2.13 -1.53 -12.74
N ARG A 103 -1.64 -1.58 -13.98
CA ARG A 103 -2.40 -2.10 -15.12
C ARG A 103 -2.91 -3.53 -14.92
N PRO A 104 -2.11 -4.52 -14.49
CA PRO A 104 -2.60 -5.89 -14.27
C PRO A 104 -3.74 -5.95 -13.26
N VAL A 105 -3.70 -5.11 -12.21
CA VAL A 105 -4.76 -5.06 -11.19
C VAL A 105 -6.05 -4.46 -11.78
N VAL A 106 -5.93 -3.39 -12.57
CA VAL A 106 -7.08 -2.79 -13.26
C VAL A 106 -7.70 -3.76 -14.26
N ASP A 107 -6.88 -4.47 -15.03
CA ASP A 107 -7.36 -5.43 -16.00
C ASP A 107 -8.09 -6.60 -15.33
N ALA A 108 -7.55 -7.13 -14.24
CA ALA A 108 -8.22 -8.16 -13.43
C ALA A 108 -9.57 -7.68 -12.87
N LEU A 109 -9.64 -6.46 -12.35
CA LEU A 109 -10.90 -5.87 -11.86
C LEU A 109 -11.93 -5.72 -12.99
N ARG A 110 -11.50 -5.30 -14.18
CA ARG A 110 -12.38 -5.18 -15.36
C ARG A 110 -12.89 -6.53 -15.84
N GLU A 111 -12.07 -7.57 -15.83
CA GLU A 111 -12.50 -8.94 -16.12
C GLU A 111 -13.55 -9.45 -15.13
N MET A 112 -13.47 -8.99 -13.87
CA MET A 112 -14.50 -9.25 -12.85
C MET A 112 -15.76 -8.39 -13.00
N GLY A 113 -15.84 -7.52 -14.02
CA GLY A 113 -16.97 -6.63 -14.26
C GLY A 113 -16.94 -5.32 -13.46
N VAL A 114 -15.82 -4.99 -12.83
CA VAL A 114 -15.65 -3.78 -12.03
C VAL A 114 -15.07 -2.66 -12.90
N PRO A 115 -15.73 -1.48 -13.05
CA PRO A 115 -15.24 -0.36 -13.86
C PRO A 115 -14.07 0.37 -13.15
N ALA A 116 -12.88 -0.23 -13.19
CA ALA A 116 -11.69 0.30 -12.56
C ALA A 116 -10.86 1.18 -13.51
N GLN A 117 -10.24 2.23 -12.97
CA GLN A 117 -9.31 3.09 -13.70
C GLN A 117 -8.18 3.60 -12.80
N ILE A 118 -7.02 3.85 -13.41
CA ILE A 118 -5.85 4.40 -12.72
C ILE A 118 -6.01 5.92 -12.64
N ASN A 119 -5.82 6.48 -11.44
CA ASN A 119 -5.71 7.92 -11.23
C ASN A 119 -4.28 8.30 -10.84
N GLY A 120 -3.85 9.55 -11.13
CA GLY A 120 -2.47 10.03 -11.15
C GLY A 120 -1.62 9.93 -9.87
N LEU A 121 -2.11 9.28 -8.81
CA LEU A 121 -1.39 9.07 -7.54
C LEU A 121 -1.17 7.59 -7.22
N SER A 122 -1.06 6.72 -8.22
CA SER A 122 -0.97 5.26 -8.03
C SER A 122 -2.19 4.68 -7.30
N LEU A 123 -3.34 5.32 -7.43
CA LEU A 123 -4.61 4.88 -6.88
C LEU A 123 -5.47 4.27 -7.99
N ILE A 124 -6.11 3.15 -7.67
CA ILE A 124 -7.14 2.54 -8.53
C ILE A 124 -8.49 2.91 -7.93
N HIS A 125 -9.31 3.57 -8.75
CA HIS A 125 -10.68 3.94 -8.38
C HIS A 125 -11.67 3.02 -9.10
N ILE A 126 -12.67 2.67 -8.36
CA ILE A 126 -13.79 1.84 -8.82
C ILE A 126 -15.02 2.70 -8.99
#